data_88e4b191bdad97613816f7a807e739fa
#
_entry.id   88e4b191bdad97613816f7a807e739fa
#
_cell.length_a   1.000
_cell.length_b   1.000
_cell.length_c   1.000
_cell.angle_alpha   90.00
_cell.angle_beta   90.00
_cell.angle_gamma   90.00
#
_symmetry.space_group_name_H-M   'P 1'
#
loop_
_entity.id
_entity.type
_entity.pdbx_description
1 polymer ?
#
loop_
_entity_poly.entity_id
_entity_poly.type
_entity_poly.pdbx_seq_one_letter_code
_entity_poly.pdbx_strand_id
1 'polypeptide(L)'
;MYVISDLTPVYKDQVKSAKRAVSLVDKEYVVVEDVIEATKRFTMMTWTMVTPASAKIVADNVMLLEKDGKRLYIKVEGPKKVRWHISPAQSEFSYDSPNPGISIIGFDTDLELSAKQSIRVFLLPGENKNVTYKSVL
;
A
#
# COMPACT_ATOMS: atom_id res chain seq x y z
N MET A 1 19.01 -1.90 1.19
CA MET A 1 18.77 -1.94 -0.29
C MET A 1 17.43 -1.29 -0.58
N TYR A 2 17.40 -0.40 -1.54
CA TYR A 2 16.16 0.28 -1.93
C TYR A 2 16.17 0.66 -3.41
N VAL A 3 14.96 0.92 -3.93
CA VAL A 3 14.73 1.42 -5.28
C VAL A 3 13.80 2.64 -5.18
N ILE A 4 14.10 3.67 -5.93
CA ILE A 4 13.27 4.88 -6.02
C ILE A 4 12.73 5.00 -7.44
N SER A 5 11.43 5.28 -7.55
CA SER A 5 10.74 5.56 -8.80
C SER A 5 10.07 6.93 -8.75
N ASP A 6 10.25 7.72 -9.79
CA ASP A 6 9.51 8.96 -9.97
C ASP A 6 8.24 8.66 -10.77
N LEU A 7 7.09 8.77 -10.13
CA LEU A 7 5.78 8.50 -10.71
C LEU A 7 5.08 9.79 -11.18
N THR A 8 5.71 10.94 -11.03
CA THR A 8 5.14 12.22 -11.43
C THR A 8 4.63 12.23 -12.88
N PRO A 9 5.38 11.70 -13.86
CA PRO A 9 4.90 11.67 -15.25
C PRO A 9 3.63 10.84 -15.46
N VAL A 10 3.41 9.83 -14.62
CA VAL A 10 2.23 8.95 -14.70
C VAL A 10 0.97 9.68 -14.22
N TYR A 11 1.10 10.54 -13.23
CA TYR A 11 -0.01 11.23 -12.57
C TYR A 11 0.04 12.75 -12.74
N LYS A 12 0.65 13.23 -13.80
CA LYS A 12 0.93 14.67 -14.04
C LYS A 12 -0.26 15.61 -13.93
N ASP A 13 -1.47 15.12 -14.20
CA ASP A 13 -2.70 15.92 -14.12
C ASP A 13 -3.34 15.92 -12.73
N GLN A 14 -2.84 15.08 -11.83
CA GLN A 14 -3.40 14.86 -10.50
C GLN A 14 -2.46 15.30 -9.38
N VAL A 15 -1.16 15.24 -9.62
CA VAL A 15 -0.15 15.54 -8.63
C VAL A 15 0.89 16.50 -9.19
N LYS A 16 1.47 17.31 -8.30
CA LYS A 16 2.65 18.12 -8.59
C LYS A 16 3.90 17.23 -8.57
N SER A 17 3.95 16.29 -7.64
CA SER A 17 4.99 15.29 -7.56
C SER A 17 4.49 14.02 -6.89
N ALA A 18 5.02 12.88 -7.32
CA ALA A 18 4.81 11.58 -6.70
C ALA A 18 6.07 10.74 -6.85
N LYS A 19 6.65 10.34 -5.74
CA LYS A 19 7.82 9.46 -5.71
C LYS A 19 7.55 8.27 -4.82
N ARG A 20 8.00 7.11 -5.25
CA ARG A 20 7.90 5.86 -4.48
C ARG A 20 9.28 5.30 -4.22
N ALA A 21 9.51 4.89 -2.99
CA ALA A 21 10.65 4.08 -2.62
C ALA A 21 10.18 2.72 -2.10
N VAL A 22 10.87 1.67 -2.51
CA VAL A 22 10.70 0.34 -1.94
C VAL A 22 12.02 -0.05 -1.29
N SER A 23 11.99 -0.31 0.00
CA SER A 23 13.17 -0.60 0.81
C SER A 23 13.07 -1.96 1.47
N LEU A 24 14.12 -2.76 1.38
CA LEU A 24 14.31 -3.93 2.23
C LEU A 24 15.19 -3.52 3.40
N VAL A 25 14.63 -3.53 4.60
CA VAL A 25 15.30 -3.05 5.82
C VAL A 25 15.80 -4.24 6.62
N ASP A 26 17.10 -4.25 6.92
CA ASP A 26 17.79 -5.27 7.73
C ASP A 26 17.54 -6.71 7.26
N LYS A 27 17.16 -6.90 5.98
CA LYS A 27 16.73 -8.19 5.42
C LYS A 27 15.55 -8.82 6.16
N GLU A 28 14.79 -8.04 6.91
CA GLU A 28 13.70 -8.53 7.75
C GLU A 28 12.32 -8.11 7.27
N TYR A 29 12.18 -6.86 6.80
CA TYR A 29 10.88 -6.36 6.36
C TYR A 29 11.02 -5.37 5.21
N VAL A 30 9.90 -5.14 4.53
CA VAL A 30 9.83 -4.23 3.39
C VAL A 30 9.01 -3.00 3.76
N VAL A 31 9.45 -1.84 3.29
CA VAL A 31 8.70 -0.59 3.39
C VAL A 31 8.46 -0.06 1.98
N VAL A 32 7.20 0.26 1.68
CA VAL A 32 6.81 1.00 0.49
C VAL A 32 6.44 2.41 0.95
N GLU A 33 7.26 3.38 0.59
CA GLU A 33 7.02 4.78 0.94
C GLU A 33 6.62 5.56 -0.29
N ASP A 34 5.51 6.28 -0.21
CA ASP A 34 5.07 7.22 -1.23
C ASP A 34 5.10 8.64 -0.66
N VAL A 35 5.76 9.56 -1.37
CA VAL A 35 5.70 10.98 -1.06
C VAL A 35 5.00 11.69 -2.21
N ILE A 36 3.84 12.28 -1.90
CA ILE A 36 2.92 12.83 -2.88
C ILE A 36 2.55 14.26 -2.52
N GLU A 37 2.55 15.13 -3.53
CA GLU A 37 2.01 16.48 -3.44
C GLU A 37 0.89 16.63 -4.47
N ALA A 38 -0.36 16.72 -3.98
CA ALA A 38 -1.55 16.83 -4.82
C ALA A 38 -1.76 18.26 -5.29
N THR A 39 -2.18 18.43 -6.55
CA THR A 39 -2.46 19.77 -7.14
C THR A 39 -3.92 20.12 -7.19
N LYS A 40 -4.82 19.16 -7.10
CA LYS A 40 -6.25 19.35 -7.24
C LYS A 40 -6.96 19.32 -5.90
N ARG A 41 -8.15 19.92 -5.86
CA ARG A 41 -8.98 20.11 -4.67
C ARG A 41 -9.11 18.89 -3.79
N PHE A 42 -9.23 17.76 -4.42
CA PHE A 42 -9.43 16.50 -3.73
C PHE A 42 -8.80 15.40 -4.55
N THR A 43 -7.90 14.70 -3.95
CA THR A 43 -7.28 13.53 -4.56
C THR A 43 -7.33 12.41 -3.56
N MET A 44 -7.90 11.30 -3.99
CA MET A 44 -7.89 10.06 -3.22
C MET A 44 -6.78 9.17 -3.75
N MET A 45 -5.96 8.65 -2.86
CA MET A 45 -4.96 7.65 -3.19
C MET A 45 -5.53 6.27 -2.89
N THR A 46 -5.37 5.36 -3.83
CA THR A 46 -5.67 3.94 -3.64
C THR A 46 -4.37 3.13 -3.74
N TRP A 47 -4.07 2.39 -2.70
CA TRP A 47 -2.96 1.44 -2.66
C TRP A 47 -3.51 0.03 -2.74
N THR A 48 -2.99 -0.78 -3.67
CA THR A 48 -3.50 -2.13 -3.88
C THR A 48 -2.38 -3.16 -3.98
N MET A 49 -2.72 -4.38 -3.58
CA MET A 49 -1.87 -5.55 -3.74
C MET A 49 -2.74 -6.77 -4.05
N VAL A 50 -2.24 -7.64 -4.91
CA VAL A 50 -2.90 -8.91 -5.25
C VAL A 50 -2.24 -10.02 -4.44
N THR A 51 -3.05 -10.87 -3.80
CA THR A 51 -2.53 -11.92 -2.94
C THR A 51 -3.38 -13.19 -2.96
N PRO A 52 -2.77 -14.40 -2.93
CA PRO A 52 -3.48 -15.65 -2.70
C PRO A 52 -3.74 -15.93 -1.21
N ALA A 53 -3.23 -15.08 -0.31
CA ALA A 53 -3.41 -15.25 1.13
C ALA A 53 -4.83 -14.86 1.58
N SER A 54 -5.29 -15.41 2.69
CA SER A 54 -6.46 -14.91 3.36
C SER A 54 -6.14 -13.56 4.03
N ALA A 55 -7.09 -12.64 3.99
CA ALA A 55 -6.90 -11.27 4.48
C ALA A 55 -7.91 -10.95 5.58
N LYS A 56 -7.43 -10.27 6.63
CA LYS A 56 -8.25 -9.89 7.78
C LYS A 56 -7.77 -8.54 8.32
N ILE A 57 -8.70 -7.64 8.56
CA ILE A 57 -8.41 -6.36 9.21
C ILE A 57 -8.30 -6.61 10.71
N VAL A 58 -7.15 -6.31 11.31
CA VAL A 58 -6.88 -6.57 12.73
C VAL A 58 -6.74 -5.30 13.57
N ALA A 59 -6.57 -4.15 12.93
CA ALA A 59 -6.58 -2.83 13.56
C ALA A 59 -6.93 -1.78 12.50
N ASP A 60 -7.17 -0.52 12.91
CA ASP A 60 -7.53 0.55 11.98
C ASP A 60 -6.52 0.73 10.85
N ASN A 61 -5.24 0.51 11.13
CA ASN A 61 -4.15 0.67 10.19
C ASN A 61 -3.37 -0.62 9.91
N VAL A 62 -3.91 -1.79 10.27
CA VAL A 62 -3.21 -3.07 10.11
C VAL A 62 -4.13 -4.14 9.52
N MET A 63 -3.63 -4.79 8.47
CA MET A 63 -4.23 -5.98 7.87
C MET A 63 -3.29 -7.18 8.07
N LEU A 64 -3.86 -8.34 8.36
CA LEU A 64 -3.14 -9.60 8.47
C LEU A 64 -3.42 -10.48 7.25
N LEU A 65 -2.35 -10.93 6.62
CA LEU A 65 -2.40 -11.95 5.58
C LEU A 65 -1.86 -13.27 6.14
N GLU A 66 -2.58 -14.36 5.87
CA GLU A 66 -2.18 -15.69 6.29
C GLU A 66 -2.25 -16.68 5.13
N LYS A 67 -1.21 -17.48 4.96
CA LYS A 67 -1.15 -18.55 3.98
C LYS A 67 -0.15 -19.63 4.43
N ASP A 68 -0.58 -20.89 4.40
CA ASP A 68 0.27 -22.04 4.72
C ASP A 68 0.99 -21.92 6.08
N GLY A 69 0.24 -21.41 7.08
CA GLY A 69 0.75 -21.19 8.44
C GLY A 69 1.70 -20.00 8.60
N LYS A 70 1.91 -19.22 7.56
CA LYS A 70 2.75 -18.03 7.59
C LYS A 70 1.89 -16.76 7.66
N ARG A 71 2.41 -15.74 8.29
CA ARG A 71 1.74 -14.45 8.50
C ARG A 71 2.54 -13.31 7.92
N LEU A 72 1.83 -12.34 7.35
CA LEU A 72 2.37 -11.07 6.92
C LEU A 72 1.43 -9.97 7.39
N TYR A 73 1.94 -9.04 8.17
CA TYR A 73 1.17 -7.86 8.58
C TYR A 73 1.45 -6.70 7.63
N ILE A 74 0.39 -6.04 7.20
CA ILE A 74 0.46 -4.81 6.40
C ILE A 74 0.06 -3.67 7.32
N LYS A 75 1.01 -2.82 7.68
CA LYS A 75 0.79 -1.68 8.57
C LYS A 75 0.98 -0.38 7.81
N VAL A 76 0.03 0.53 7.93
CA VAL A 76 0.06 1.83 7.25
C VAL A 76 0.33 2.94 8.25
N GLU A 77 1.29 3.80 7.93
CA GLU A 77 1.62 5.00 8.70
C GLU A 77 1.61 6.23 7.79
N GLY A 78 1.28 7.37 8.37
CA GLY A 78 1.21 8.67 7.69
C GLY A 78 -0.21 9.19 7.52
N PRO A 79 -1.12 8.46 6.84
CA PRO A 79 -2.49 8.90 6.70
C PRO A 79 -3.23 8.96 8.03
N LYS A 80 -4.11 9.97 8.19
CA LYS A 80 -4.97 10.08 9.38
C LYS A 80 -6.01 8.96 9.42
N LYS A 81 -6.46 8.53 8.24
CA LYS A 81 -7.50 7.50 8.11
C LYS A 81 -7.24 6.67 6.87
N VAL A 82 -7.34 5.35 7.01
CA VAL A 82 -7.31 4.42 5.89
C VAL A 82 -8.64 3.67 5.83
N ARG A 83 -9.14 3.47 4.61
CA ARG A 83 -10.35 2.70 4.34
C ARG A 83 -9.93 1.41 3.64
N TRP A 84 -9.88 0.33 4.40
CA TRP A 84 -9.49 -0.96 3.88
C TRP A 84 -10.53 -1.55 2.93
N HIS A 85 -10.07 -2.27 1.91
CA HIS A 85 -10.92 -3.07 1.05
C HIS A 85 -10.29 -4.42 0.75
N ILE A 86 -11.13 -5.43 0.63
CA ILE A 86 -10.77 -6.80 0.26
C ILE A 86 -11.82 -7.24 -0.76
N SER A 87 -11.38 -7.63 -1.95
CA SER A 87 -12.28 -8.10 -2.99
C SER A 87 -11.66 -9.27 -3.77
N PRO A 88 -12.50 -10.16 -4.32
CA PRO A 88 -12.00 -11.21 -5.19
C PRO A 88 -11.37 -10.64 -6.45
N ALA A 89 -10.26 -11.22 -6.91
CA ALA A 89 -9.62 -10.86 -8.17
C ALA A 89 -10.26 -11.62 -9.34
N GLN A 90 -11.60 -11.66 -9.38
CA GLN A 90 -12.36 -12.32 -10.45
C GLN A 90 -12.87 -11.27 -11.43
N SER A 91 -12.73 -11.58 -12.72
CA SER A 91 -13.33 -10.76 -13.76
C SER A 91 -14.84 -10.94 -13.81
N GLU A 92 -15.57 -9.86 -14.10
CA GLU A 92 -17.00 -9.90 -14.41
C GLU A 92 -17.30 -10.54 -15.77
N PHE A 93 -16.26 -10.69 -16.61
CA PHE A 93 -16.41 -11.19 -17.97
C PHE A 93 -16.04 -12.66 -18.06
N SER A 94 -16.93 -13.46 -18.67
CA SER A 94 -16.76 -14.91 -18.83
C SER A 94 -15.59 -15.31 -19.71
N TYR A 95 -15.11 -14.38 -20.55
CA TYR A 95 -13.95 -14.62 -21.43
C TYR A 95 -12.61 -14.37 -20.76
N ASP A 96 -12.58 -13.76 -19.58
CA ASP A 96 -11.35 -13.58 -18.83
C ASP A 96 -11.01 -14.83 -18.02
N SER A 97 -9.74 -15.07 -17.83
CA SER A 97 -9.27 -16.19 -17.02
C SER A 97 -9.74 -16.03 -15.55
N PRO A 98 -10.36 -17.07 -14.96
CA PRO A 98 -10.72 -17.04 -13.56
C PRO A 98 -9.48 -17.03 -12.69
N ASN A 99 -9.53 -16.28 -11.58
CA ASN A 99 -8.48 -16.23 -10.57
C ASN A 99 -9.03 -16.69 -9.21
N PRO A 100 -9.40 -18.00 -9.08
CA PRO A 100 -9.96 -18.50 -7.84
C PRO A 100 -8.93 -18.43 -6.71
N GLY A 101 -9.38 -18.03 -5.52
CA GLY A 101 -8.52 -17.93 -4.34
C GLY A 101 -7.56 -16.75 -4.33
N ILE A 102 -7.67 -15.84 -5.31
CA ILE A 102 -6.86 -14.61 -5.37
C ILE A 102 -7.72 -13.42 -4.96
N SER A 103 -7.18 -12.56 -4.13
CA SER A 103 -7.84 -11.34 -3.69
C SER A 103 -7.05 -10.09 -4.07
N ILE A 104 -7.77 -9.01 -4.30
CA ILE A 104 -7.21 -7.66 -4.36
C ILE A 104 -7.47 -7.02 -3.01
N ILE A 105 -6.42 -6.63 -2.34
CA ILE A 105 -6.48 -5.96 -1.04
C ILE A 105 -5.86 -4.59 -1.13
N GLY A 106 -6.20 -3.73 -0.22
CA GLY A 106 -5.60 -2.42 -0.14
C GLY A 106 -6.40 -1.45 0.68
N PHE A 107 -6.13 -0.17 0.46
CA PHE A 107 -6.82 0.90 1.15
C PHE A 107 -6.90 2.14 0.29
N ASP A 108 -7.90 2.95 0.61
CA ASP A 108 -8.05 4.31 0.11
C ASP A 108 -7.73 5.29 1.22
N THR A 109 -7.11 6.40 0.88
CA THR A 109 -6.91 7.53 1.79
C THR A 109 -6.98 8.84 1.02
N ASP A 110 -7.44 9.89 1.70
CA ASP A 110 -7.55 11.22 1.11
C ASP A 110 -6.23 11.97 1.25
N LEU A 111 -5.83 12.65 0.18
CA LEU A 111 -4.64 13.50 0.15
C LEU A 111 -5.02 14.95 0.38
N GLU A 112 -4.24 15.65 1.21
CA GLU A 112 -4.40 17.07 1.44
C GLU A 112 -3.88 17.88 0.23
N LEU A 113 -4.57 18.96 -0.09
CA LEU A 113 -4.19 19.86 -1.18
C LEU A 113 -2.92 20.62 -0.84
N SER A 114 -2.01 20.70 -1.82
CA SER A 114 -0.79 21.53 -1.77
C SER A 114 0.17 21.23 -0.62
N ALA A 115 0.09 20.05 -0.04
CA ALA A 115 1.02 19.57 0.98
C ALA A 115 1.71 18.30 0.53
N LYS A 116 2.99 18.17 0.82
CA LYS A 116 3.68 16.90 0.66
C LYS A 116 3.26 15.97 1.77
N GLN A 117 2.86 14.77 1.39
CA GLN A 117 2.40 13.74 2.31
C GLN A 117 3.19 12.48 2.11
N SER A 118 3.59 11.87 3.22
CA SER A 118 4.28 10.59 3.23
C SER A 118 3.30 9.49 3.66
N ILE A 119 3.18 8.47 2.84
CA ILE A 119 2.39 7.29 3.13
C ILE A 119 3.36 6.11 3.14
N ARG A 120 3.44 5.42 4.26
CA ARG A 120 4.35 4.29 4.44
C ARG A 120 3.57 3.02 4.69
N VAL A 121 3.84 2.02 3.89
CA VAL A 121 3.27 0.68 4.04
C VAL A 121 4.40 -0.25 4.46
N PHE A 122 4.28 -0.80 5.67
CA PHE A 122 5.23 -1.77 6.21
C PHE A 122 4.69 -3.17 5.96
N LEU A 123 5.52 -4.01 5.35
CA LEU A 123 5.23 -5.43 5.17
C LEU A 123 6.07 -6.19 6.19
N LEU A 124 5.43 -6.65 7.28
CA LEU A 124 6.08 -7.21 8.45
C LEU A 124 5.83 -8.72 8.53
N PRO A 125 6.81 -9.55 8.18
CA PRO A 125 6.66 -11.00 8.31
C PRO A 125 6.64 -11.44 9.76
N GLY A 126 5.75 -12.38 10.09
CA GLY A 126 5.71 -13.07 11.37
C GLY A 126 4.92 -12.37 12.45
N GLU A 127 5.21 -11.12 12.76
CA GLU A 127 4.56 -10.39 13.86
C GLU A 127 4.37 -8.90 13.54
N ASN A 128 3.32 -8.33 14.11
CA ASN A 128 3.06 -6.88 14.04
C ASN A 128 3.89 -6.20 15.12
N LYS A 129 5.08 -5.76 14.77
CA LYS A 129 6.01 -5.09 15.68
C LYS A 129 6.21 -3.63 15.31
N ASN A 130 6.63 -2.83 16.26
CA ASN A 130 7.08 -1.47 15.99
C ASN A 130 8.48 -1.51 15.41
N VAL A 131 8.66 -0.84 14.28
CA VAL A 131 9.94 -0.76 13.58
C VAL A 131 10.25 0.70 13.28
N THR A 132 11.52 1.02 13.19
CA THR A 132 11.98 2.35 12.78
C THR A 132 12.35 2.32 11.31
N TYR A 133 12.00 3.39 10.60
CA TYR A 133 12.34 3.55 9.20
C TYR A 133 12.80 4.98 8.94
N LYS A 134 13.96 5.10 8.31
CA LYS A 134 14.47 6.39 7.85
C LYS A 134 14.18 6.54 6.37
N SER A 135 13.44 7.58 6.00
CA SER A 135 13.11 7.87 4.61
C SER A 135 14.37 8.01 3.74
N VAL A 136 14.28 7.48 2.52
CA VAL A 136 15.28 7.65 1.47
C VAL A 136 14.81 8.64 0.38
N LEU A 137 13.62 9.21 0.56
CA LEU A 137 13.04 10.20 -0.34
C LEU A 137 13.27 11.63 0.13
#